data_a69892af282840cb6e139be639661f36
#
_entry.id   a69892af282840cb6e139be639661f36
#
_cell.length_a   1.000
_cell.length_b   1.000
_cell.length_c   1.000
_cell.angle_alpha   90.00
_cell.angle_beta   90.00
_cell.angle_gamma   90.00
#
_symmetry.space_group_name_H-M   'P 1'
#
loop_
_entity.id
_entity.type
_entity.pdbx_description
1 polymer ?
#
loop_
_entity_poly.entity_id
_entity_poly.type
_entity_poly.pdbx_seq_one_letter_code
_entity_poly.pdbx_strand_id
1 'polypeptide(L)'
;HRTTQRPGAKFAQHELQGVPLRIAIGPKDLESGTVELARRDTLTKQVVALESLTDTVKTLITEIQNSLFQKALDFRADHITKVETFDEFKAVLEEKTGFISAHWDGSIETEDKIKDLTKATIRCIPIDSKLEDGVCVFSGKPSKQRVLFAKAY
;
A
#
# COMPACT_ATOMS: atom_id res chain seq x y z
N HIS A 1 -6.00 21.84 -22.94
CA HIS A 1 -7.06 22.47 -22.13
C HIS A 1 -7.07 23.98 -22.36
N ARG A 2 -8.04 24.49 -23.11
CA ARG A 2 -8.16 25.94 -23.49
C ARG A 2 -8.88 26.70 -22.37
N THR A 3 -8.17 27.06 -21.30
CA THR A 3 -8.70 27.91 -20.23
C THR A 3 -7.76 29.08 -19.96
N THR A 4 -8.24 30.11 -19.32
CA THR A 4 -7.48 31.30 -18.91
C THR A 4 -6.64 31.07 -17.65
N GLN A 5 -6.76 29.90 -17.02
CA GLN A 5 -5.99 29.55 -15.83
C GLN A 5 -4.48 29.44 -16.13
N ARG A 6 -3.68 29.85 -15.16
CA ARG A 6 -2.22 29.70 -15.22
C ARG A 6 -1.83 28.20 -15.23
N PRO A 7 -0.73 27.81 -15.91
CA PRO A 7 -0.30 26.41 -16.00
C PRO A 7 -0.24 25.70 -14.64
N GLY A 8 0.35 26.34 -13.61
CA GLY A 8 0.45 25.75 -12.28
C GLY A 8 -0.89 25.39 -11.63
N ALA A 9 -1.91 26.24 -11.80
CA ALA A 9 -3.26 25.96 -11.28
C ALA A 9 -3.90 24.75 -11.99
N LYS A 10 -3.69 24.60 -13.30
CA LYS A 10 -4.14 23.43 -14.06
C LYS A 10 -3.44 22.17 -13.59
N PHE A 11 -2.15 22.23 -13.35
CA PHE A 11 -1.35 21.11 -12.88
C PHE A 11 -1.87 20.61 -11.52
N ALA A 12 -2.01 21.53 -10.55
CA ALA A 12 -2.53 21.20 -9.23
C ALA A 12 -3.95 20.59 -9.29
N GLN A 13 -4.82 21.13 -10.14
CA GLN A 13 -6.18 20.61 -10.33
C GLN A 13 -6.16 19.15 -10.82
N HIS A 14 -5.35 18.83 -11.82
CA HIS A 14 -5.29 17.48 -12.37
C HIS A 14 -4.55 16.50 -11.45
N GLU A 15 -3.57 16.95 -10.69
CA GLU A 15 -2.91 16.16 -9.64
C GLU A 15 -3.90 15.77 -8.53
N LEU A 16 -4.77 16.69 -8.09
CA LEU A 16 -5.84 16.39 -7.14
C LEU A 16 -6.88 15.40 -7.70
N GLN A 17 -7.16 15.45 -9.00
CA GLN A 17 -8.05 14.51 -9.69
C GLN A 17 -7.40 13.12 -9.90
N GLY A 18 -6.12 12.95 -9.55
CA GLY A 18 -5.43 11.66 -9.68
C GLY A 18 -4.91 11.36 -11.09
N VAL A 19 -4.78 12.33 -11.97
CA VAL A 19 -4.20 12.12 -13.31
C VAL A 19 -2.78 11.61 -13.18
N PRO A 20 -2.45 10.40 -13.66
CA PRO A 20 -1.17 9.75 -13.37
C PRO A 20 0.00 10.37 -14.13
N LEU A 21 -0.23 10.81 -15.36
CA LEU A 21 0.78 11.34 -16.26
C LEU A 21 0.29 12.63 -16.91
N ARG A 22 1.09 13.67 -16.84
CA ARG A 22 0.82 14.96 -17.48
C ARG A 22 1.75 15.15 -18.66
N ILE A 23 1.21 15.62 -19.76
CA ILE A 23 1.94 15.99 -20.97
C ILE A 23 1.83 17.52 -21.11
N ALA A 24 2.97 18.21 -21.20
CA ALA A 24 3.03 19.64 -21.43
C ALA A 24 3.81 19.93 -22.71
N ILE A 25 3.26 20.82 -23.54
CA ILE A 25 3.89 21.26 -24.79
C ILE A 25 3.85 22.80 -24.82
N GLY A 26 5.01 23.39 -24.98
CA GLY A 26 5.17 24.83 -25.22
C GLY A 26 5.74 25.15 -26.61
N PRO A 27 5.86 26.42 -26.99
CA PRO A 27 6.44 26.81 -28.29
C PRO A 27 7.85 26.24 -28.53
N LYS A 28 8.71 26.26 -27.52
CA LYS A 28 10.05 25.71 -27.61
C LYS A 28 10.10 24.20 -27.84
N ASP A 29 9.15 23.48 -27.19
CA ASP A 29 9.02 22.04 -27.36
C ASP A 29 8.62 21.70 -28.80
N LEU A 30 7.70 22.48 -29.38
CA LEU A 30 7.30 22.31 -30.78
C LEU A 30 8.44 22.56 -31.75
N GLU A 31 9.25 23.58 -31.52
CA GLU A 31 10.45 23.87 -32.35
C GLU A 31 11.49 22.75 -32.29
N SER A 32 11.64 22.14 -31.10
CA SER A 32 12.59 21.04 -30.87
C SER A 32 12.02 19.64 -31.18
N GLY A 33 10.73 19.53 -31.55
CA GLY A 33 10.09 18.25 -31.74
C GLY A 33 9.98 17.40 -30.47
N THR A 34 9.88 18.04 -29.30
CA THR A 34 9.86 17.38 -27.99
C THR A 34 8.62 17.69 -27.17
N VAL A 35 8.49 17.06 -26.01
CA VAL A 35 7.40 17.26 -25.05
C VAL A 35 7.86 16.92 -23.64
N GLU A 36 7.40 17.67 -22.63
CA GLU A 36 7.63 17.34 -21.21
C GLU A 36 6.57 16.37 -20.72
N LEU A 37 7.00 15.25 -20.14
CA LEU A 37 6.18 14.31 -19.38
C LEU A 37 6.46 14.49 -17.90
N ALA A 38 5.40 14.52 -17.07
CA ALA A 38 5.52 14.59 -15.62
C ALA A 38 4.71 13.47 -14.97
N ARG A 39 5.36 12.65 -14.17
CA ARG A 39 4.74 11.56 -13.39
C ARG A 39 4.23 12.08 -12.06
N ARG A 40 3.02 11.68 -11.68
CA ARG A 40 2.41 12.05 -10.40
C ARG A 40 2.94 11.23 -9.23
N ASP A 41 3.23 9.95 -9.45
CA ASP A 41 3.66 9.00 -8.40
C ASP A 41 5.05 9.27 -7.85
N THR A 42 5.98 9.71 -8.71
CA THR A 42 7.38 10.00 -8.37
C THR A 42 7.73 11.48 -8.37
N LEU A 43 6.81 12.34 -8.86
CA LEU A 43 7.02 13.77 -9.08
C LEU A 43 8.19 14.09 -10.03
N THR A 44 8.60 13.13 -10.84
CA THR A 44 9.69 13.28 -11.81
C THR A 44 9.18 13.83 -13.13
N LYS A 45 10.09 14.48 -13.86
CA LYS A 45 9.84 15.01 -15.19
C LYS A 45 10.90 14.52 -16.16
N GLN A 46 10.50 14.32 -17.41
CA GLN A 46 11.39 13.98 -18.51
C GLN A 46 10.94 14.64 -19.81
N VAL A 47 11.90 14.93 -20.66
CA VAL A 47 11.64 15.42 -22.03
C VAL A 47 11.83 14.26 -22.99
N VAL A 48 10.87 14.07 -23.88
CA VAL A 48 10.88 12.99 -24.88
C VAL A 48 10.59 13.54 -26.27
N ALA A 49 11.07 12.85 -27.29
CA ALA A 49 10.75 13.20 -28.67
C ALA A 49 9.25 12.91 -28.96
N LEU A 50 8.63 13.77 -29.73
CA LEU A 50 7.22 13.61 -30.14
C LEU A 50 6.97 12.28 -30.85
N GLU A 51 7.93 11.81 -31.65
CA GLU A 51 7.86 10.54 -32.39
C GLU A 51 7.72 9.32 -31.45
N SER A 52 8.42 9.35 -30.29
CA SER A 52 8.40 8.26 -29.32
C SER A 52 7.33 8.40 -28.25
N LEU A 53 6.55 9.49 -28.26
CA LEU A 53 5.60 9.85 -27.20
C LEU A 53 4.62 8.72 -26.90
N THR A 54 4.00 8.14 -27.92
CA THR A 54 2.96 7.13 -27.73
C THR A 54 3.48 5.90 -27.00
N ASP A 55 4.63 5.38 -27.37
CA ASP A 55 5.21 4.18 -26.76
C ASP A 55 5.77 4.48 -25.38
N THR A 56 6.37 5.66 -25.21
CA THR A 56 6.82 6.13 -23.89
C THR A 56 5.63 6.25 -22.92
N VAL A 57 4.50 6.82 -23.34
CA VAL A 57 3.30 6.93 -22.49
C VAL A 57 2.77 5.55 -22.08
N LYS A 58 2.69 4.60 -23.00
CA LYS A 58 2.25 3.21 -22.69
C LYS A 58 3.15 2.56 -21.63
N THR A 59 4.46 2.68 -21.83
CA THR A 59 5.45 2.15 -20.89
C THR A 59 5.31 2.81 -19.51
N LEU A 60 5.26 4.14 -19.46
CA LEU A 60 5.10 4.87 -18.20
C LEU A 60 3.82 4.56 -17.44
N ILE A 61 2.69 4.38 -18.12
CA ILE A 61 1.43 4.00 -17.47
C ILE A 61 1.57 2.63 -16.80
N THR A 62 2.20 1.67 -17.46
CA THR A 62 2.47 0.34 -16.89
C THR A 62 3.42 0.43 -15.69
N GLU A 63 4.49 1.21 -15.79
CA GLU A 63 5.42 1.44 -14.70
C GLU A 63 4.75 2.11 -13.49
N ILE A 64 3.91 3.13 -13.72
CA ILE A 64 3.16 3.82 -12.66
C ILE A 64 2.26 2.82 -11.92
N GLN A 65 1.54 1.98 -12.65
CA GLN A 65 0.68 0.95 -12.05
C GLN A 65 1.49 -0.01 -11.19
N ASN A 66 2.61 -0.51 -11.70
CA ASN A 66 3.48 -1.42 -10.97
C ASN A 66 4.12 -0.75 -9.74
N SER A 67 4.55 0.50 -9.86
CA SER A 67 5.12 1.28 -8.75
C SER A 67 4.11 1.49 -7.62
N LEU A 68 2.88 1.87 -7.96
CA LEU A 68 1.80 2.04 -6.97
C LEU A 68 1.43 0.72 -6.30
N PHE A 69 1.35 -0.36 -7.06
CA PHE A 69 1.08 -1.69 -6.54
C PHE A 69 2.19 -2.16 -5.60
N GLN A 70 3.46 -2.03 -6.01
CA GLN A 70 4.60 -2.42 -5.17
C GLN A 70 4.64 -1.61 -3.88
N LYS A 71 4.44 -0.30 -3.95
CA LYS A 71 4.36 0.56 -2.76
C LYS A 71 3.26 0.11 -1.78
N ALA A 72 2.11 -0.30 -2.29
CA ALA A 72 1.02 -0.81 -1.45
C ALA A 72 1.36 -2.17 -0.82
N LEU A 73 2.05 -3.06 -1.56
CA LEU A 73 2.54 -4.34 -1.05
C LEU A 73 3.56 -4.15 0.07
N ASP A 74 4.54 -3.29 -0.15
CA ASP A 74 5.59 -3.00 0.82
C ASP A 74 4.98 -2.39 2.09
N PHE A 75 4.09 -1.41 1.93
CA PHE A 75 3.35 -0.82 3.05
C PHE A 75 2.58 -1.89 3.85
N ARG A 76 1.89 -2.80 3.18
CA ARG A 76 1.18 -3.90 3.84
C ARG A 76 2.14 -4.81 4.60
N ALA A 77 3.28 -5.17 3.98
CA ALA A 77 4.28 -6.04 4.60
C ALA A 77 4.88 -5.39 5.87
N ASP A 78 5.22 -4.12 5.80
CA ASP A 78 5.80 -3.36 6.92
C ASP A 78 4.80 -3.17 8.09
N HIS A 79 3.49 -3.29 7.81
CA HIS A 79 2.42 -3.14 8.80
C HIS A 79 1.84 -4.49 9.27
N ILE A 80 2.52 -5.61 9.03
CA ILE A 80 2.20 -6.91 9.61
C ILE A 80 3.36 -7.36 10.48
N THR A 81 3.17 -7.39 11.80
CA THR A 81 4.19 -7.85 12.76
C THR A 81 3.88 -9.27 13.18
N LYS A 82 4.82 -10.19 12.98
CA LYS A 82 4.75 -11.59 13.45
C LYS A 82 5.18 -11.64 14.92
N VAL A 83 4.40 -12.32 15.76
CA VAL A 83 4.67 -12.51 17.18
C VAL A 83 4.47 -13.97 17.58
N GLU A 84 5.21 -14.41 18.61
CA GLU A 84 5.18 -15.79 19.11
C GLU A 84 4.60 -15.87 20.54
N THR A 85 4.61 -14.79 21.29
CA THR A 85 4.14 -14.73 22.67
C THR A 85 3.06 -13.68 22.87
N PHE A 86 2.26 -13.84 23.95
CA PHE A 86 1.22 -12.88 24.30
C PHE A 86 1.80 -11.55 24.83
N ASP A 87 2.99 -11.57 25.39
CA ASP A 87 3.65 -10.33 25.82
C ASP A 87 4.15 -9.52 24.63
N GLU A 88 4.74 -10.16 23.61
CA GLU A 88 5.04 -9.50 22.34
C GLU A 88 3.79 -8.96 21.66
N PHE A 89 2.68 -9.72 21.70
CA PHE A 89 1.40 -9.30 21.15
C PHE A 89 0.92 -7.98 21.78
N LYS A 90 0.97 -7.88 23.11
CA LYS A 90 0.59 -6.65 23.84
C LYS A 90 1.53 -5.49 23.53
N ALA A 91 2.83 -5.73 23.52
CA ALA A 91 3.83 -4.71 23.19
C ALA A 91 3.62 -4.12 21.80
N VAL A 92 3.38 -4.96 20.81
CA VAL A 92 3.11 -4.51 19.43
C VAL A 92 1.82 -3.67 19.34
N LEU A 93 0.77 -4.02 20.10
CA LEU A 93 -0.47 -3.23 20.13
C LEU A 93 -0.31 -1.84 20.73
N GLU A 94 0.67 -1.64 21.60
CA GLU A 94 0.96 -0.36 22.23
C GLU A 94 1.93 0.49 21.40
N GLU A 95 2.92 -0.15 20.76
CA GLU A 95 4.02 0.55 20.09
C GLU A 95 3.81 0.75 18.60
N LYS A 96 3.01 -0.09 17.94
CA LYS A 96 2.88 -0.11 16.48
C LYS A 96 1.43 -0.06 16.04
N THR A 97 1.23 0.50 14.86
CA THR A 97 -0.03 0.39 14.10
C THR A 97 0.04 -0.77 13.11
N GLY A 98 -1.12 -1.31 12.71
CA GLY A 98 -1.20 -2.35 11.70
C GLY A 98 -1.80 -3.64 12.21
N PHE A 99 -1.33 -4.76 11.68
CA PHE A 99 -1.82 -6.09 11.98
C PHE A 99 -0.77 -6.91 12.74
N ILE A 100 -1.25 -7.78 13.60
CA ILE A 100 -0.42 -8.78 14.29
C ILE A 100 -0.72 -10.14 13.70
N SER A 101 0.29 -10.82 13.19
CA SER A 101 0.21 -12.20 12.74
C SER A 101 0.60 -13.14 13.88
N ALA A 102 -0.37 -13.88 14.41
CA ALA A 102 -0.16 -14.75 15.56
C ALA A 102 -0.90 -16.08 15.42
N HIS A 103 -0.38 -17.12 16.06
CA HIS A 103 -1.04 -18.41 16.15
C HIS A 103 -2.29 -18.35 17.03
N TRP A 104 -3.38 -18.98 16.58
CA TRP A 104 -4.63 -19.10 17.26
C TRP A 104 -5.11 -20.55 17.26
N ASP A 105 -5.69 -21.01 18.39
CA ASP A 105 -6.11 -22.39 18.58
C ASP A 105 -7.47 -22.76 17.95
N GLY A 106 -8.10 -21.80 17.25
CA GLY A 106 -9.37 -22.02 16.58
C GLY A 106 -10.60 -21.88 17.50
N SER A 107 -10.43 -21.58 18.79
CA SER A 107 -11.56 -21.50 19.72
C SER A 107 -12.08 -20.07 19.90
N ILE A 108 -13.41 -19.94 19.98
CA ILE A 108 -14.10 -18.66 20.22
C ILE A 108 -13.74 -18.13 21.61
N GLU A 109 -13.61 -19.00 22.60
CA GLU A 109 -13.27 -18.62 23.97
C GLU A 109 -11.90 -17.94 24.07
N THR A 110 -10.92 -18.39 23.25
CA THR A 110 -9.61 -17.74 23.18
C THR A 110 -9.68 -16.38 22.50
N GLU A 111 -10.44 -16.26 21.42
CA GLU A 111 -10.66 -14.98 20.75
C GLU A 111 -11.32 -13.94 21.67
N ASP A 112 -12.41 -14.33 22.38
CA ASP A 112 -13.11 -13.46 23.30
C ASP A 112 -12.19 -12.97 24.44
N LYS A 113 -11.36 -13.85 25.01
CA LYS A 113 -10.39 -13.48 26.05
C LYS A 113 -9.34 -12.50 25.54
N ILE A 114 -8.78 -12.73 24.35
CA ILE A 114 -7.83 -11.78 23.73
C ILE A 114 -8.50 -10.43 23.51
N LYS A 115 -9.74 -10.41 22.98
CA LYS A 115 -10.52 -9.21 22.77
C LYS A 115 -10.79 -8.44 24.08
N ASP A 116 -11.17 -9.14 25.12
CA ASP A 116 -11.49 -8.51 26.42
C ASP A 116 -10.25 -7.84 27.02
N LEU A 117 -9.10 -8.51 26.95
CA LEU A 117 -7.84 -8.03 27.51
C LEU A 117 -7.17 -6.92 26.67
N THR A 118 -7.31 -6.96 25.34
CA THR A 118 -6.50 -6.13 24.44
C THR A 118 -7.31 -5.24 23.51
N LYS A 119 -8.60 -5.50 23.38
CA LYS A 119 -9.50 -4.92 22.36
C LYS A 119 -9.12 -5.28 20.91
N ALA A 120 -8.16 -6.16 20.71
CA ALA A 120 -7.83 -6.71 19.40
C ALA A 120 -8.77 -7.86 19.05
N THR A 121 -9.16 -7.94 17.79
CA THR A 121 -10.00 -9.03 17.24
C THR A 121 -9.33 -9.62 16.01
N ILE A 122 -9.68 -10.86 15.69
CA ILE A 122 -9.29 -11.50 14.45
C ILE A 122 -9.95 -10.75 13.29
N ARG A 123 -9.14 -10.33 12.29
CA ARG A 123 -9.60 -9.62 11.09
C ARG A 123 -9.79 -10.55 9.91
N CYS A 124 -8.86 -11.45 9.72
CA CYS A 124 -8.95 -12.46 8.68
C CYS A 124 -7.94 -13.59 8.91
N ILE A 125 -8.20 -14.68 8.20
CA ILE A 125 -7.24 -15.71 7.87
C ILE A 125 -6.84 -15.45 6.42
N PRO A 126 -5.58 -15.10 6.11
CA PRO A 126 -5.18 -14.83 4.72
C PRO A 126 -5.42 -16.07 3.84
N ILE A 127 -5.98 -15.88 2.64
CA ILE A 127 -6.32 -16.98 1.72
C ILE A 127 -5.08 -17.75 1.28
N ASP A 128 -3.96 -17.05 1.15
CA ASP A 128 -2.66 -17.59 0.73
C ASP A 128 -1.79 -18.04 1.91
N SER A 129 -2.35 -18.06 3.15
CA SER A 129 -1.61 -18.52 4.32
C SER A 129 -1.30 -20.00 4.21
N LYS A 130 -0.04 -20.36 4.45
CA LYS A 130 0.38 -21.75 4.56
C LYS A 130 0.07 -22.27 5.95
N LEU A 131 -0.28 -23.57 6.04
CA LEU A 131 -0.36 -24.23 7.32
C LEU A 131 1.05 -24.25 7.96
N GLU A 132 1.12 -23.85 9.21
CA GLU A 132 2.34 -23.74 9.99
C GLU A 132 2.04 -24.28 11.38
N ASP A 133 2.80 -25.29 11.81
CA ASP A 133 2.68 -25.80 13.17
C ASP A 133 3.25 -24.78 14.16
N GLY A 134 2.49 -24.52 15.20
CA GLY A 134 2.86 -23.57 16.24
C GLY A 134 2.01 -23.69 17.48
N VAL A 135 2.08 -22.69 18.33
CA VAL A 135 1.39 -22.64 19.61
C VAL A 135 0.59 -21.33 19.70
N CYS A 136 -0.67 -21.46 20.08
CA CYS A 136 -1.51 -20.28 20.29
C CYS A 136 -0.89 -19.30 21.28
N VAL A 137 -0.74 -18.06 20.88
CA VAL A 137 -0.07 -17.01 21.68
C VAL A 137 -0.68 -16.77 23.05
N PHE A 138 -1.97 -17.10 23.22
CA PHE A 138 -2.70 -16.90 24.47
C PHE A 138 -2.92 -18.17 25.27
N SER A 139 -3.46 -19.23 24.64
CA SER A 139 -3.86 -20.45 25.36
C SER A 139 -2.74 -21.46 25.54
N GLY A 140 -1.63 -21.34 24.79
CA GLY A 140 -0.56 -22.31 24.76
C GLY A 140 -0.92 -23.64 24.09
N LYS A 141 -2.10 -23.78 23.50
CA LYS A 141 -2.53 -24.99 22.80
C LYS A 141 -1.90 -25.06 21.39
N PRO A 142 -1.75 -26.28 20.84
CA PRO A 142 -1.30 -26.45 19.46
C PRO A 142 -2.18 -25.66 18.48
N SER A 143 -1.53 -25.08 17.50
CA SER A 143 -2.16 -24.34 16.41
C SER A 143 -1.48 -24.69 15.11
N LYS A 144 -2.25 -24.76 14.01
CA LYS A 144 -1.73 -25.00 12.66
C LYS A 144 -1.83 -23.79 11.74
N GLN A 145 -2.28 -22.67 12.28
CA GLN A 145 -2.55 -21.51 11.45
C GLN A 145 -2.35 -20.21 12.22
N ARG A 146 -1.72 -19.26 11.54
CA ARG A 146 -1.70 -17.88 11.99
C ARG A 146 -2.90 -17.13 11.44
N VAL A 147 -3.39 -16.20 12.23
CA VAL A 147 -4.45 -15.27 11.85
C VAL A 147 -3.96 -13.83 12.03
N LEU A 148 -4.64 -12.89 11.41
CA LEU A 148 -4.32 -11.47 11.57
C LEU A 148 -5.25 -10.82 12.59
N PHE A 149 -4.65 -10.29 13.65
CA PHE A 149 -5.32 -9.49 14.67
C PHE A 149 -5.10 -8.00 14.42
N ALA A 150 -6.08 -7.19 14.78
CA ALA A 150 -5.91 -5.76 14.92
C ALA A 150 -6.90 -5.18 15.94
N LYS A 151 -6.47 -4.08 16.59
CA LYS A 151 -7.34 -3.27 17.43
C LYS A 151 -8.21 -2.38 16.56
N ALA A 152 -9.53 -2.32 16.85
CA ALA A 152 -10.38 -1.29 16.29
C ALA A 152 -10.16 0.03 17.05
N TYR A 153 -10.46 1.15 16.40
CA TYR A 153 -10.37 2.49 16.98
C TYR A 153 -11.11 2.62 18.31
#